data_c61db62f9ad9f5b46f3630eb7f620b30
#
_entry.id   c61db62f9ad9f5b46f3630eb7f620b30
#
_cell.length_a   1.000
_cell.length_b   1.000
_cell.length_c   1.000
_cell.angle_alpha   90.00
_cell.angle_beta   90.00
_cell.angle_gamma   90.00
#
_symmetry.space_group_name_H-M   'P 1'
#
loop_
_entity.id
_entity.type
_entity.pdbx_description
1 polymer ?
#
loop_
_entity_poly.entity_id
_entity_poly.type
_entity_poly.pdbx_seq_one_letter_code
_entity_poly.pdbx_strand_id
1 'polypeptide(L)'
;PPGTGKTTLAKVIANTTSSRFCQINATVAGKKDMEDIVKEAKDALGMYGKKTILFVDEIHRFNKSQQDYLLPFVEDGTVTLIGATTENPYFEVNNALLSRSRIFELKPLEKQDIRELVLRAVYDEKKGMGAYGADITEDAADFLADVANGDARAALNAVELGILTTKQSEDGKVHITLPVAAECIQTRAVRYDKDGDNHYDTVSAFI
;
A
#
# COMPACT_ATOMS: atom_id res chain seq x y z
N PRO A 1 -0.33 -0.87 -10.08
CA PRO A 1 -0.68 0.52 -9.73
C PRO A 1 -0.51 0.75 -8.22
N PRO A 2 -0.31 1.99 -7.74
CA PRO A 2 -0.33 2.33 -6.33
C PRO A 2 -1.73 2.17 -5.74
N GLY A 3 -1.83 2.05 -4.40
CA GLY A 3 -3.12 2.04 -3.68
C GLY A 3 -4.08 0.88 -3.97
N THR A 4 -3.65 -0.15 -4.68
CA THR A 4 -4.48 -1.33 -5.06
C THR A 4 -4.49 -2.44 -4.01
N GLY A 5 -3.90 -2.22 -2.83
CA GLY A 5 -3.95 -3.17 -1.72
C GLY A 5 -2.90 -4.30 -1.74
N LYS A 6 -1.78 -4.15 -2.48
CA LYS A 6 -0.69 -5.17 -2.55
C LYS A 6 -0.26 -5.67 -1.17
N THR A 7 0.10 -4.76 -0.27
CA THR A 7 0.51 -5.09 1.10
C THR A 7 -0.62 -5.72 1.92
N THR A 8 -1.85 -5.24 1.74
CA THR A 8 -3.04 -5.77 2.42
C THR A 8 -3.30 -7.21 2.01
N LEU A 9 -3.22 -7.50 0.70
CA LEU A 9 -3.37 -8.85 0.16
C LEU A 9 -2.31 -9.81 0.72
N ALA A 10 -1.06 -9.38 0.77
CA ALA A 10 0.03 -10.19 1.34
C ALA A 10 -0.20 -10.51 2.84
N LYS A 11 -0.70 -9.55 3.62
CA LYS A 11 -1.08 -9.79 5.02
C LYS A 11 -2.24 -10.75 5.17
N VAL A 12 -3.25 -10.65 4.30
CA VAL A 12 -4.39 -11.61 4.29
C VAL A 12 -3.90 -13.02 3.99
N ILE A 13 -3.02 -13.19 3.00
CA ILE A 13 -2.42 -14.50 2.67
C ILE A 13 -1.67 -15.07 3.88
N ALA A 14 -0.85 -14.24 4.55
CA ALA A 14 -0.09 -14.69 5.72
C ALA A 14 -1.00 -15.13 6.87
N ASN A 15 -2.06 -14.38 7.14
CA ASN A 15 -3.03 -14.72 8.19
C ASN A 15 -3.80 -16.00 7.85
N THR A 16 -4.24 -16.15 6.60
CA THR A 16 -4.99 -17.33 6.13
C THR A 16 -4.13 -18.61 6.18
N THR A 17 -2.83 -18.48 5.91
CA THR A 17 -1.88 -19.61 5.93
C THR A 17 -1.23 -19.83 7.30
N SER A 18 -1.60 -19.05 8.32
CA SER A 18 -0.97 -19.06 9.66
C SER A 18 0.54 -18.89 9.60
N SER A 19 1.05 -18.21 8.56
CA SER A 19 2.48 -17.95 8.37
C SER A 19 2.92 -16.71 9.13
N ARG A 20 4.20 -16.67 9.51
CA ARG A 20 4.82 -15.44 10.00
C ARG A 20 4.91 -14.44 8.84
N PHE A 21 4.55 -13.19 9.08
CA PHE A 21 4.65 -12.12 8.09
C PHE A 21 5.81 -11.19 8.43
N CYS A 22 6.77 -11.08 7.51
CA CYS A 22 7.85 -10.10 7.56
C CYS A 22 7.72 -9.17 6.36
N GLN A 23 7.88 -7.88 6.61
CA GLN A 23 7.79 -6.86 5.56
C GLN A 23 9.05 -6.02 5.54
N ILE A 24 9.62 -5.82 4.36
CA ILE A 24 10.69 -4.85 4.10
C ILE A 24 10.35 -3.99 2.91
N ASN A 25 10.90 -2.79 2.89
CA ASN A 25 10.83 -1.91 1.74
C ASN A 25 12.22 -1.84 1.09
N ALA A 26 12.32 -2.22 -0.17
CA ALA A 26 13.59 -2.30 -0.89
C ALA A 26 14.27 -0.93 -1.10
N THR A 27 13.54 0.18 -0.92
CA THR A 27 14.14 1.53 -1.01
C THR A 27 15.06 1.87 0.16
N VAL A 28 14.86 1.25 1.32
CA VAL A 28 15.60 1.55 2.56
C VAL A 28 16.32 0.33 3.14
N ALA A 29 15.89 -0.88 2.79
CA ALA A 29 16.44 -2.12 3.33
C ALA A 29 17.84 -2.41 2.77
N GLY A 30 18.77 -2.70 3.68
CA GLY A 30 20.12 -3.13 3.36
C GLY A 30 20.31 -4.65 3.45
N LYS A 31 21.55 -5.11 3.19
CA LYS A 31 21.93 -6.52 3.27
C LYS A 31 21.67 -7.09 4.66
N LYS A 32 21.99 -6.32 5.71
CA LYS A 32 21.81 -6.74 7.09
C LYS A 32 20.36 -7.04 7.45
N ASP A 33 19.44 -6.20 6.98
CA ASP A 33 18.00 -6.41 7.24
C ASP A 33 17.51 -7.74 6.63
N MET A 34 18.01 -8.09 5.45
CA MET A 34 17.70 -9.37 4.81
C MET A 34 18.31 -10.55 5.56
N GLU A 35 19.57 -10.43 6.04
CA GLU A 35 20.25 -11.46 6.83
C GLU A 35 19.51 -11.73 8.13
N ASP A 36 19.07 -10.70 8.83
CA ASP A 36 18.33 -10.81 10.09
C ASP A 36 16.98 -11.52 9.87
N ILE A 37 16.24 -11.15 8.82
CA ILE A 37 14.96 -11.79 8.48
C ILE A 37 15.14 -13.26 8.12
N VAL A 38 16.15 -13.58 7.30
CA VAL A 38 16.45 -14.95 6.92
C VAL A 38 16.81 -15.80 8.13
N LYS A 39 17.63 -15.27 9.05
CA LYS A 39 17.97 -15.95 10.30
C LYS A 39 16.73 -16.24 11.13
N GLU A 40 15.89 -15.24 11.35
CA GLU A 40 14.63 -15.38 12.07
C GLU A 40 13.65 -16.36 11.39
N ALA A 41 13.63 -16.39 10.04
CA ALA A 41 12.81 -17.34 9.29
C ALA A 41 13.30 -18.79 9.47
N LYS A 42 14.63 -19.02 9.47
CA LYS A 42 15.23 -20.31 9.75
C LYS A 42 14.92 -20.79 11.18
N ASP A 43 15.05 -19.89 12.15
CA ASP A 43 14.76 -20.20 13.56
C ASP A 43 13.26 -20.54 13.73
N ALA A 44 12.36 -19.77 13.10
CA ALA A 44 10.92 -20.05 13.14
C ALA A 44 10.55 -21.38 12.50
N LEU A 45 11.16 -21.71 11.38
CA LEU A 45 10.94 -22.98 10.68
C LEU A 45 11.52 -24.16 11.50
N GLY A 46 12.75 -24.02 12.01
CA GLY A 46 13.42 -25.10 12.74
C GLY A 46 12.83 -25.38 14.13
N MET A 47 12.46 -24.34 14.88
CA MET A 47 11.95 -24.49 16.25
C MET A 47 10.44 -24.76 16.31
N TYR A 48 9.68 -24.16 15.40
CA TYR A 48 8.22 -24.13 15.47
C TYR A 48 7.51 -24.71 14.24
N GLY A 49 8.25 -25.11 13.21
CA GLY A 49 7.69 -25.55 11.93
C GLY A 49 6.90 -24.41 11.21
N LYS A 50 7.10 -23.15 11.62
CA LYS A 50 6.31 -22.03 11.14
C LYS A 50 6.96 -21.41 9.90
N LYS A 51 6.22 -21.42 8.78
CA LYS A 51 6.67 -20.79 7.54
C LYS A 51 6.67 -19.27 7.65
N THR A 52 7.59 -18.62 6.95
CA THR A 52 7.70 -17.16 6.90
C THR A 52 7.36 -16.67 5.49
N ILE A 53 6.43 -15.71 5.40
CA ILE A 53 6.20 -14.93 4.20
C ILE A 53 7.03 -13.65 4.31
N LEU A 54 7.95 -13.47 3.38
CA LEU A 54 8.72 -12.24 3.21
C LEU A 54 8.05 -11.39 2.12
N PHE A 55 7.43 -10.30 2.55
CA PHE A 55 6.90 -9.30 1.64
C PHE A 55 7.95 -8.22 1.38
N VAL A 56 8.37 -8.08 0.13
CA VAL A 56 9.31 -7.04 -0.32
C VAL A 56 8.55 -6.01 -1.12
N ASP A 57 8.36 -4.84 -0.53
CA ASP A 57 7.75 -3.70 -1.23
C ASP A 57 8.79 -3.02 -2.11
N GLU A 58 8.37 -2.60 -3.31
CA GLU A 58 9.22 -1.99 -4.34
C GLU A 58 10.46 -2.85 -4.70
N ILE A 59 10.27 -4.16 -4.89
CA ILE A 59 11.34 -5.15 -5.09
C ILE A 59 12.30 -4.76 -6.23
N HIS A 60 11.85 -3.97 -7.21
CA HIS A 60 12.67 -3.45 -8.29
C HIS A 60 13.81 -2.52 -7.82
N ARG A 61 13.72 -1.99 -6.59
CA ARG A 61 14.79 -1.18 -5.98
C ARG A 61 15.94 -2.01 -5.44
N PHE A 62 15.76 -3.30 -5.24
CA PHE A 62 16.88 -4.18 -4.93
C PHE A 62 17.78 -4.36 -6.16
N ASN A 63 19.09 -4.22 -5.95
CA ASN A 63 20.06 -4.57 -6.99
C ASN A 63 20.10 -6.09 -7.24
N LYS A 64 20.74 -6.51 -8.30
CA LYS A 64 20.83 -7.94 -8.69
C LYS A 64 21.41 -8.81 -7.58
N SER A 65 22.46 -8.35 -6.90
CA SER A 65 23.09 -9.12 -5.80
C SER A 65 22.15 -9.30 -4.60
N GLN A 66 21.32 -8.31 -4.29
CA GLN A 66 20.31 -8.41 -3.22
C GLN A 66 19.19 -9.37 -3.61
N GLN A 67 18.76 -9.34 -4.86
CA GLN A 67 17.76 -10.28 -5.37
C GLN A 67 18.32 -11.72 -5.41
N ASP A 68 19.58 -11.90 -5.85
CA ASP A 68 20.26 -13.20 -5.87
C ASP A 68 20.45 -13.77 -4.45
N TYR A 69 20.68 -12.92 -3.45
CA TYR A 69 20.80 -13.33 -2.07
C TYR A 69 19.55 -14.05 -1.54
N LEU A 70 18.36 -13.69 -2.02
CA LEU A 70 17.11 -14.31 -1.59
C LEU A 70 16.86 -15.68 -2.23
N LEU A 71 17.47 -15.98 -3.39
CA LEU A 71 17.22 -17.17 -4.17
C LEU A 71 17.34 -18.49 -3.37
N PRO A 72 18.44 -18.75 -2.64
CA PRO A 72 18.59 -20.00 -1.90
C PRO A 72 17.46 -20.23 -0.89
N PHE A 73 16.99 -19.18 -0.24
CA PHE A 73 15.98 -19.24 0.82
C PHE A 73 14.55 -19.35 0.28
N VAL A 74 14.35 -18.94 -0.96
CA VAL A 74 13.10 -19.20 -1.71
C VAL A 74 13.10 -20.65 -2.23
N GLU A 75 14.25 -21.15 -2.69
CA GLU A 75 14.39 -22.51 -3.21
C GLU A 75 14.26 -23.58 -2.14
N ASP A 76 14.85 -23.37 -0.97
CA ASP A 76 14.79 -24.32 0.14
C ASP A 76 13.50 -24.20 0.99
N GLY A 77 12.65 -23.21 0.68
CA GLY A 77 11.40 -22.97 1.38
C GLY A 77 11.53 -22.31 2.76
N THR A 78 12.71 -21.78 3.11
CA THR A 78 12.92 -21.00 4.33
C THR A 78 11.99 -19.77 4.35
N VAL A 79 11.83 -19.12 3.19
CA VAL A 79 10.89 -18.03 3.00
C VAL A 79 10.00 -18.25 1.78
N THR A 80 8.74 -17.83 1.88
CA THR A 80 7.87 -17.62 0.73
C THR A 80 7.94 -16.14 0.36
N LEU A 81 8.49 -15.82 -0.80
CA LEU A 81 8.67 -14.45 -1.25
C LEU A 81 7.40 -13.92 -1.91
N ILE A 82 6.95 -12.75 -1.49
CA ILE A 82 5.95 -11.94 -2.20
C ILE A 82 6.61 -10.60 -2.54
N GLY A 83 7.03 -10.42 -3.78
CA GLY A 83 7.56 -9.15 -4.27
C GLY A 83 6.44 -8.26 -4.82
N ALA A 84 6.38 -7.02 -4.37
CA ALA A 84 5.50 -6.01 -4.94
C ALA A 84 6.31 -4.97 -5.72
N THR A 85 5.79 -4.56 -6.86
CA THR A 85 6.40 -3.51 -7.68
C THR A 85 5.33 -2.72 -8.43
N THR A 86 5.63 -1.48 -8.75
CA THR A 86 4.86 -0.62 -9.65
C THR A 86 5.41 -0.67 -11.08
N GLU A 87 6.62 -1.19 -11.24
CA GLU A 87 7.32 -1.34 -12.51
C GLU A 87 7.03 -2.69 -13.19
N ASN A 88 7.46 -2.85 -14.44
CA ASN A 88 7.31 -4.10 -15.16
C ASN A 88 8.30 -5.15 -14.60
N PRO A 89 7.81 -6.22 -13.94
CA PRO A 89 8.68 -7.19 -13.28
C PRO A 89 9.60 -7.94 -14.25
N TYR A 90 9.24 -8.06 -15.51
CA TYR A 90 10.07 -8.77 -16.50
C TYR A 90 11.37 -8.05 -16.83
N PHE A 91 11.45 -6.73 -16.59
CA PHE A 91 12.67 -5.95 -16.82
C PHE A 91 13.46 -5.73 -15.52
N GLU A 92 12.78 -5.63 -14.40
CA GLU A 92 13.37 -5.16 -13.14
C GLU A 92 13.73 -6.28 -12.17
N VAL A 93 13.01 -7.40 -12.25
CA VAL A 93 13.25 -8.54 -11.35
C VAL A 93 14.14 -9.57 -12.04
N ASN A 94 15.10 -10.12 -11.29
CA ASN A 94 16.02 -11.14 -11.78
C ASN A 94 15.26 -12.35 -12.35
N ASN A 95 15.67 -12.80 -13.53
CA ASN A 95 15.09 -13.95 -14.22
C ASN A 95 15.06 -15.23 -13.36
N ALA A 96 16.06 -15.41 -12.48
CA ALA A 96 16.10 -16.56 -11.59
C ALA A 96 14.97 -16.52 -10.54
N LEU A 97 14.60 -15.35 -10.02
CA LEU A 97 13.41 -15.19 -9.16
C LEU A 97 12.12 -15.31 -9.95
N LEU A 98 12.05 -14.71 -11.13
CA LEU A 98 10.87 -14.78 -12.00
C LEU A 98 10.51 -16.19 -12.39
N SER A 99 11.50 -17.01 -12.75
CA SER A 99 11.28 -18.42 -13.15
C SER A 99 10.68 -19.30 -12.03
N ARG A 100 10.79 -18.84 -10.78
CA ARG A 100 10.28 -19.50 -9.57
C ARG A 100 9.05 -18.80 -8.99
N SER A 101 8.56 -17.77 -9.66
CA SER A 101 7.46 -16.94 -9.18
C SER A 101 6.26 -16.98 -10.11
N ARG A 102 5.09 -16.67 -9.57
CA ARG A 102 3.92 -16.34 -10.38
C ARG A 102 3.69 -14.84 -10.33
N ILE A 103 3.44 -14.25 -11.49
CA ILE A 103 3.13 -12.83 -11.60
C ILE A 103 1.61 -12.68 -11.55
N PHE A 104 1.17 -11.79 -10.66
CA PHE A 104 -0.22 -11.37 -10.53
C PHE A 104 -0.29 -9.87 -10.81
N GLU A 105 -0.95 -9.51 -11.90
CA GLU A 105 -1.18 -8.11 -12.21
C GLU A 105 -2.44 -7.63 -11.48
N LEU A 106 -2.26 -6.60 -10.63
CA LEU A 106 -3.37 -5.93 -9.98
C LEU A 106 -3.82 -4.75 -10.83
N LYS A 107 -5.10 -4.74 -11.18
CA LYS A 107 -5.72 -3.63 -11.91
C LYS A 107 -6.01 -2.47 -10.95
N PRO A 108 -6.09 -1.23 -11.45
CA PRO A 108 -6.66 -0.13 -10.69
C PRO A 108 -8.05 -0.52 -10.15
N LEU A 109 -8.39 -0.03 -8.97
CA LEU A 109 -9.72 -0.25 -8.41
C LEU A 109 -10.76 0.53 -9.21
N GLU A 110 -11.95 -0.02 -9.34
CA GLU A 110 -13.07 0.69 -9.95
C GLU A 110 -13.61 1.77 -9.02
N LYS A 111 -14.25 2.78 -9.61
CA LYS A 111 -14.85 3.89 -8.84
C LYS A 111 -15.79 3.39 -7.74
N GLN A 112 -16.58 2.37 -8.05
CA GLN A 112 -17.51 1.77 -7.10
C GLN A 112 -16.79 1.13 -5.91
N ASP A 113 -15.68 0.41 -6.15
CA ASP A 113 -14.89 -0.21 -5.07
C ASP A 113 -14.32 0.85 -4.12
N ILE A 114 -13.81 1.96 -4.68
CA ILE A 114 -13.26 3.06 -3.87
C ILE A 114 -14.37 3.75 -3.08
N ARG A 115 -15.55 3.96 -3.70
CA ARG A 115 -16.71 4.53 -3.01
C ARG A 115 -17.12 3.69 -1.81
N GLU A 116 -17.19 2.37 -1.95
CA GLU A 116 -17.48 1.45 -0.85
C GLU A 116 -16.42 1.52 0.25
N LEU A 117 -15.14 1.61 -0.13
CA LEU A 117 -14.05 1.77 0.85
C LEU A 117 -14.15 3.11 1.60
N VAL A 118 -14.50 4.20 0.92
CA VAL A 118 -14.73 5.52 1.53
C VAL A 118 -15.85 5.45 2.56
N LEU A 119 -17.02 4.92 2.18
CA LEU A 119 -18.17 4.79 3.09
C LEU A 119 -17.82 3.90 4.29
N ARG A 120 -17.15 2.79 4.04
CA ARG A 120 -16.70 1.92 5.11
C ARG A 120 -15.68 2.59 6.03
N ALA A 121 -14.77 3.41 5.50
CA ALA A 121 -13.82 4.16 6.30
C ALA A 121 -14.49 5.17 7.23
N VAL A 122 -15.57 5.80 6.79
CA VAL A 122 -16.34 6.77 7.58
C VAL A 122 -17.16 6.08 8.66
N TYR A 123 -17.86 4.97 8.33
CA TYR A 123 -18.91 4.41 9.20
C TYR A 123 -18.51 3.16 9.99
N ASP A 124 -17.47 2.41 9.61
CA ASP A 124 -17.05 1.20 10.34
C ASP A 124 -16.33 1.58 11.64
N GLU A 125 -16.94 1.26 12.79
CA GLU A 125 -16.36 1.55 14.10
C GLU A 125 -15.11 0.74 14.44
N LYS A 126 -14.97 -0.45 13.85
CA LYS A 126 -13.88 -1.38 14.18
C LYS A 126 -12.66 -1.24 13.26
N LYS A 127 -12.90 -0.99 11.98
CA LYS A 127 -11.87 -0.97 10.93
C LYS A 127 -11.75 0.37 10.22
N GLY A 128 -12.62 1.30 10.53
CA GLY A 128 -12.67 2.66 10.02
C GLY A 128 -12.63 3.70 11.14
N MET A 129 -13.18 4.84 10.85
CA MET A 129 -13.23 6.00 11.75
C MET A 129 -14.65 6.26 12.29
N GLY A 130 -15.53 5.25 12.30
CA GLY A 130 -16.93 5.41 12.77
C GLY A 130 -17.06 5.94 14.19
N ALA A 131 -16.09 5.65 15.07
CA ALA A 131 -16.05 6.17 16.43
C ALA A 131 -15.95 7.71 16.53
N TYR A 132 -15.55 8.41 15.46
CA TYR A 132 -15.50 9.87 15.41
C TYR A 132 -16.86 10.52 15.14
N GLY A 133 -17.90 9.72 14.85
CA GLY A 133 -19.24 10.24 14.57
C GLY A 133 -19.28 11.13 13.30
N ALA A 134 -18.47 10.83 12.32
CA ALA A 134 -18.43 11.58 11.08
C ALA A 134 -19.52 11.10 10.10
N ASP A 135 -19.93 12.02 9.24
CA ASP A 135 -20.85 11.77 8.12
C ASP A 135 -20.25 12.30 6.82
N ILE A 136 -20.58 11.67 5.70
CA ILE A 136 -20.12 12.09 4.38
C ILE A 136 -21.29 12.21 3.43
N THR A 137 -21.33 13.29 2.64
CA THR A 137 -22.37 13.47 1.63
C THR A 137 -22.11 12.57 0.42
N GLU A 138 -23.19 12.17 -0.28
CA GLU A 138 -23.12 11.27 -1.43
C GLU A 138 -22.21 11.83 -2.54
N ASP A 139 -22.34 13.13 -2.83
CA ASP A 139 -21.52 13.83 -3.81
C ASP A 139 -20.04 13.91 -3.42
N ALA A 140 -19.72 14.04 -2.13
CA ALA A 140 -18.35 13.99 -1.62
C ALA A 140 -17.75 12.58 -1.77
N ALA A 141 -18.50 11.53 -1.45
CA ALA A 141 -18.06 10.15 -1.60
C ALA A 141 -17.81 9.80 -3.07
N ASP A 142 -18.72 10.20 -3.97
CA ASP A 142 -18.59 10.01 -5.41
C ASP A 142 -17.41 10.78 -6.01
N PHE A 143 -17.19 12.00 -5.53
CA PHE A 143 -16.05 12.83 -5.92
C PHE A 143 -14.71 12.23 -5.52
N LEU A 144 -14.58 11.79 -4.25
CA LEU A 144 -13.35 11.13 -3.79
C LEU A 144 -13.05 9.86 -4.57
N ALA A 145 -14.08 9.07 -4.87
CA ALA A 145 -13.95 7.85 -5.65
C ALA A 145 -13.49 8.11 -7.10
N ASP A 146 -13.96 9.21 -7.67
CA ASP A 146 -13.61 9.61 -9.05
C ASP A 146 -12.18 10.13 -9.14
N VAL A 147 -11.84 11.10 -8.28
CA VAL A 147 -10.53 11.79 -8.29
C VAL A 147 -9.39 10.84 -7.86
N ALA A 148 -9.67 9.85 -7.02
CA ALA A 148 -8.69 8.85 -6.61
C ALA A 148 -8.17 7.97 -7.76
N ASN A 149 -8.88 7.90 -8.88
CA ASN A 149 -8.45 7.25 -10.13
C ASN A 149 -7.81 5.86 -9.92
N GLY A 150 -8.48 5.00 -9.15
CA GLY A 150 -8.01 3.64 -8.87
C GLY A 150 -7.07 3.50 -7.67
N ASP A 151 -6.66 4.59 -7.02
CA ASP A 151 -5.81 4.59 -5.81
C ASP A 151 -6.66 4.79 -4.54
N ALA A 152 -7.05 3.68 -3.89
CA ALA A 152 -7.80 3.75 -2.63
C ALA A 152 -7.07 4.50 -1.51
N ARG A 153 -5.72 4.50 -1.51
CA ARG A 153 -4.94 5.20 -0.49
C ARG A 153 -5.17 6.72 -0.56
N ALA A 154 -5.28 7.26 -1.76
CA ALA A 154 -5.57 8.69 -1.96
C ALA A 154 -6.93 9.06 -1.35
N ALA A 155 -7.99 8.31 -1.67
CA ALA A 155 -9.33 8.54 -1.15
C ALA A 155 -9.40 8.38 0.38
N LEU A 156 -8.83 7.28 0.92
CA LEU A 156 -8.87 6.99 2.36
C LEU A 156 -8.13 8.04 3.19
N ASN A 157 -7.00 8.54 2.69
CA ASN A 157 -6.28 9.60 3.40
C ASN A 157 -7.01 10.95 3.33
N ALA A 158 -7.74 11.23 2.25
CA ALA A 158 -8.59 12.43 2.19
C ALA A 158 -9.74 12.35 3.20
N VAL A 159 -10.33 11.16 3.38
CA VAL A 159 -11.34 10.90 4.42
C VAL A 159 -10.76 11.12 5.82
N GLU A 160 -9.59 10.50 6.10
CA GLU A 160 -8.92 10.66 7.40
C GLU A 160 -8.61 12.12 7.70
N LEU A 161 -8.03 12.85 6.73
CA LEU A 161 -7.75 14.26 6.87
C LEU A 161 -9.03 15.06 7.12
N GLY A 162 -10.09 14.81 6.33
CA GLY A 162 -11.39 15.47 6.48
C GLY A 162 -11.99 15.28 7.87
N ILE A 163 -11.96 14.06 8.40
CA ILE A 163 -12.49 13.76 9.74
C ILE A 163 -11.67 14.45 10.83
N LEU A 164 -10.34 14.47 10.72
CA LEU A 164 -9.46 15.00 11.75
C LEU A 164 -9.34 16.53 11.75
N THR A 165 -9.58 17.19 10.62
CA THR A 165 -9.38 18.64 10.49
C THR A 165 -10.66 19.47 10.41
N THR A 166 -11.80 18.84 10.08
CA THR A 166 -13.08 19.55 10.01
C THR A 166 -13.67 19.72 11.42
N LYS A 167 -14.12 20.93 11.71
CA LYS A 167 -14.79 21.22 12.99
C LYS A 167 -16.13 20.50 13.06
N GLN A 168 -16.48 20.05 14.27
CA GLN A 168 -17.82 19.52 14.54
C GLN A 168 -18.88 20.61 14.33
N SER A 169 -19.98 20.22 13.73
CA SER A 169 -21.17 21.03 13.57
C SER A 169 -21.99 21.10 14.89
N GLU A 170 -23.07 21.89 14.91
CA GLU A 170 -23.93 22.05 16.08
C GLU A 170 -24.60 20.74 16.55
N ASP A 171 -24.73 19.78 15.64
CA ASP A 171 -25.21 18.42 15.91
C ASP A 171 -24.19 17.49 16.56
N GLY A 172 -22.97 17.98 16.80
CA GLY A 172 -21.84 17.22 17.36
C GLY A 172 -21.15 16.27 16.38
N LYS A 173 -21.48 16.34 15.08
CA LYS A 173 -20.89 15.50 14.05
C LYS A 173 -19.90 16.27 13.17
N VAL A 174 -18.98 15.54 12.57
CA VAL A 174 -18.10 16.04 11.51
C VAL A 174 -18.75 15.73 10.15
N HIS A 175 -19.02 16.75 9.36
CA HIS A 175 -19.64 16.60 8.04
C HIS A 175 -18.58 16.78 6.92
N ILE A 176 -18.29 15.70 6.20
CA ILE A 176 -17.43 15.73 5.01
C ILE A 176 -18.33 16.05 3.81
N THR A 177 -18.36 17.32 3.47
CA THR A 177 -19.05 17.83 2.28
C THR A 177 -18.13 17.86 1.07
N LEU A 178 -18.67 18.05 -0.12
CA LEU A 178 -17.90 18.15 -1.36
C LEU A 178 -16.74 19.18 -1.29
N PRO A 179 -16.93 20.41 -0.76
CA PRO A 179 -15.82 21.36 -0.59
C PRO A 179 -14.72 20.83 0.33
N VAL A 180 -15.07 20.19 1.45
CA VAL A 180 -14.11 19.58 2.38
C VAL A 180 -13.33 18.46 1.70
N ALA A 181 -14.02 17.57 0.99
CA ALA A 181 -13.41 16.48 0.26
C ALA A 181 -12.42 16.98 -0.82
N ALA A 182 -12.81 18.03 -1.56
CA ALA A 182 -11.97 18.65 -2.56
C ALA A 182 -10.71 19.27 -1.96
N GLU A 183 -10.83 19.97 -0.85
CA GLU A 183 -9.68 20.56 -0.13
C GLU A 183 -8.73 19.46 0.39
N CYS A 184 -9.25 18.41 1.00
CA CYS A 184 -8.45 17.33 1.58
C CYS A 184 -7.66 16.55 0.53
N ILE A 185 -8.23 16.30 -0.66
CA ILE A 185 -7.53 15.56 -1.71
C ILE A 185 -6.50 16.43 -2.44
N GLN A 186 -6.78 17.73 -2.63
CA GLN A 186 -5.85 18.69 -3.24
C GLN A 186 -4.65 19.02 -2.35
N THR A 187 -4.84 19.20 -1.05
CA THR A 187 -3.76 19.46 -0.10
C THR A 187 -2.70 18.35 -0.15
N ARG A 188 -3.08 17.14 -0.50
CA ARG A 188 -2.16 16.04 -0.64
C ARG A 188 -1.37 16.07 -1.96
N ALA A 189 -1.98 16.47 -3.07
CA ALA A 189 -1.28 16.63 -4.34
C ALA A 189 -0.09 17.58 -4.19
N VAL A 190 -0.28 18.73 -3.50
CA VAL A 190 0.77 19.70 -3.21
C VAL A 190 1.87 19.16 -2.29
N ARG A 191 1.57 18.28 -1.33
CA ARG A 191 2.58 17.66 -0.46
C ARG A 191 3.40 16.57 -1.18
N TYR A 192 2.77 15.84 -2.08
CA TYR A 192 3.44 14.78 -2.85
C TYR A 192 4.42 15.36 -3.87
N ASP A 193 4.12 16.54 -4.41
CA ASP A 193 4.96 17.26 -5.38
C ASP A 193 6.26 17.82 -4.77
N LYS A 194 6.34 17.94 -3.43
CA LYS A 194 7.57 18.37 -2.74
C LYS A 194 8.62 17.26 -2.56
N ASP A 195 8.21 15.99 -2.63
CA ASP A 195 9.08 14.83 -2.41
C ASP A 195 9.28 13.96 -3.66
N GLY A 196 8.73 14.32 -4.82
CA GLY A 196 8.77 13.54 -6.05
C GLY A 196 9.18 14.33 -7.29
N ASP A 197 9.74 13.64 -8.27
CA ASP A 197 10.35 14.10 -9.54
C ASP A 197 9.45 14.96 -10.48
N ASN A 198 8.22 15.31 -10.09
CA ASN A 198 7.32 16.16 -10.88
C ASN A 198 7.75 17.66 -10.94
N HIS A 199 8.82 18.02 -10.24
CA HIS A 199 9.35 19.39 -10.28
C HIS A 199 9.87 19.79 -11.67
N TYR A 200 10.23 18.82 -12.51
CA TYR A 200 10.72 19.08 -13.87
C TYR A 200 9.61 19.34 -14.88
N ASP A 201 8.47 18.68 -14.77
CA ASP A 201 7.36 18.85 -15.72
C ASP A 201 6.61 20.17 -15.55
N THR A 202 6.50 20.66 -14.30
CA THR A 202 5.83 21.93 -14.02
C THR A 202 6.68 23.14 -14.44
N VAL A 203 8.00 23.06 -14.32
CA VAL A 203 8.92 24.12 -14.75
C VAL A 203 9.00 24.19 -16.29
N SER A 204 8.89 23.04 -16.97
CA SER A 204 8.89 22.99 -18.45
C SER A 204 7.62 23.59 -19.08
N ALA A 205 6.53 23.74 -18.32
CA ALA A 205 5.30 24.36 -18.80
C ALA A 205 5.31 25.91 -18.70
N PHE A 206 6.35 26.50 -18.05
CA PHE A 206 6.50 27.94 -17.86
C PHE A 206 7.63 28.55 -18.71
N ILE A 207 8.28 27.80 -19.59
CA ILE A 207 9.23 28.27 -20.59
C ILE A 207 8.63 28.12 -21.98
#